data_4b8ac7c8cf4df9f1bda16030e6c7b4bf
#
_entry.id   4b8ac7c8cf4df9f1bda16030e6c7b4bf
#
_cell.length_a   1.000
_cell.length_b   1.000
_cell.length_c   1.000
_cell.angle_alpha   90.00
_cell.angle_beta   90.00
_cell.angle_gamma   90.00
#
_symmetry.space_group_name_H-M   'P 1'
#
loop_
_entity.id
_entity.type
_entity.pdbx_description
1 polymer ?
#
loop_
_entity_poly.entity_id
_entity_poly.type
_entity_poly.pdbx_seq_one_letter_code
_entity_poly.pdbx_strand_id
1 'polypeptide(L)'
;MPRLRELAEPMLADAAASGKESFLLVTVNNGKRVELLRIGGIKNSRAAVCEANSEPYAMRTVRAILAWYNPAQLDFFIRRNGLPSQEDWPEANENRAGLLRELKAIRERGGCCDIHLKRGMTATAVPILLTGDEVAGSLGCYSPLRNTDRIRQKGIFLLLQEMASKIARSAETRSSAKPGTETGNQG
;
A
#
# COMPACT_ATOMS: atom_id res chain seq x y z
N MET A 1 9.48 9.94 -6.50
CA MET A 1 8.33 9.02 -6.79
C MET A 1 8.53 8.14 -8.03
N PRO A 2 9.13 8.56 -9.17
CA PRO A 2 9.41 7.66 -10.30
C PRO A 2 10.17 6.38 -9.91
N ARG A 3 11.11 6.51 -8.97
CA ARG A 3 11.96 5.40 -8.50
C ARG A 3 11.23 4.19 -7.92
N LEU A 4 10.17 4.38 -7.13
CA LEU A 4 9.44 3.24 -6.55
C LEU A 4 8.78 2.39 -7.62
N ARG A 5 8.21 3.03 -8.65
CA ARG A 5 7.60 2.34 -9.77
C ARG A 5 8.62 1.47 -10.52
N GLU A 6 9.76 2.04 -10.89
CA GLU A 6 10.83 1.33 -11.62
C GLU A 6 11.35 0.11 -10.86
N LEU A 7 11.45 0.22 -9.52
CA LEU A 7 11.89 -0.88 -8.66
C LEU A 7 10.82 -1.96 -8.49
N ALA A 8 9.55 -1.56 -8.39
CA ALA A 8 8.44 -2.48 -8.14
C ALA A 8 7.98 -3.22 -9.40
N GLU A 9 8.05 -2.58 -10.58
CA GLU A 9 7.46 -3.08 -11.83
C GLU A 9 7.93 -4.51 -12.18
N PRO A 10 9.22 -4.85 -12.22
CA PRO A 10 9.65 -6.22 -12.52
C PRO A 10 9.17 -7.23 -11.49
N MET A 11 9.20 -6.90 -10.19
CA MET A 11 8.77 -7.82 -9.13
C MET A 11 7.27 -8.08 -9.18
N LEU A 12 6.46 -7.05 -9.44
CA LEU A 12 5.01 -7.20 -9.57
C LEU A 12 4.63 -7.92 -10.85
N ALA A 13 5.39 -7.75 -11.94
CA ALA A 13 5.18 -8.46 -13.20
C ALA A 13 5.43 -9.98 -13.01
N ASP A 14 6.52 -10.35 -12.36
CA ASP A 14 6.85 -11.75 -12.07
C ASP A 14 5.79 -12.40 -11.16
N ALA A 15 5.36 -11.69 -10.12
CA ALA A 15 4.31 -12.17 -9.22
C ALA A 15 2.96 -12.35 -9.96
N ALA A 16 2.62 -11.44 -10.86
CA ALA A 16 1.37 -11.48 -11.62
C ALA A 16 1.36 -12.55 -12.73
N ALA A 17 2.53 -12.92 -13.25
CA ALA A 17 2.65 -13.91 -14.32
C ALA A 17 2.18 -15.30 -13.91
N SER A 18 2.30 -15.64 -12.62
CA SER A 18 1.95 -16.95 -12.07
C SER A 18 0.51 -17.09 -11.60
N GLY A 19 -0.31 -16.03 -11.62
CA GLY A 19 -1.61 -16.03 -10.97
C GLY A 19 -2.71 -15.23 -11.67
N LYS A 20 -3.88 -15.25 -11.01
CA LYS A 20 -5.08 -14.46 -11.39
C LYS A 20 -5.22 -13.21 -10.52
N GLU A 21 -4.20 -12.92 -9.75
CA GLU A 21 -4.15 -11.79 -8.84
C GLU A 21 -3.81 -10.49 -9.59
N SER A 22 -4.27 -9.38 -9.01
CA SER A 22 -3.85 -8.04 -9.42
C SER A 22 -3.00 -7.44 -8.32
N PHE A 23 -1.81 -6.96 -8.69
CA PHE A 23 -0.87 -6.30 -7.80
C PHE A 23 -0.85 -4.80 -8.05
N LEU A 24 -0.66 -4.03 -6.97
CA LEU A 24 -0.69 -2.58 -7.01
C LEU A 24 0.47 -2.00 -6.20
N LEU A 25 0.99 -0.88 -6.70
CA LEU A 25 1.84 0.03 -5.94
C LEU A 25 1.09 1.34 -5.76
N VAL A 26 0.94 1.75 -4.50
CA VAL A 26 0.16 2.94 -4.13
C VAL A 26 1.00 3.83 -3.22
N THR A 27 0.82 5.13 -3.35
CA THR A 27 1.27 6.14 -2.38
C THR A 27 0.14 7.08 -2.00
N VAL A 28 0.36 7.89 -0.98
CA VAL A 28 -0.52 9.00 -0.61
C VAL A 28 0.23 10.30 -0.81
N ASN A 29 -0.33 11.18 -1.63
CA ASN A 29 0.21 12.51 -1.86
C ASN A 29 -0.86 13.57 -1.57
N ASN A 30 -0.53 14.55 -0.73
CA ASN A 30 -1.47 15.59 -0.30
C ASN A 30 -2.82 15.02 0.19
N GLY A 31 -2.79 13.93 0.97
CA GLY A 31 -3.98 13.26 1.50
C GLY A 31 -4.80 12.48 0.46
N LYS A 32 -4.35 12.39 -0.79
CA LYS A 32 -5.01 11.64 -1.85
C LYS A 32 -4.24 10.36 -2.18
N ARG A 33 -4.97 9.27 -2.39
CA ARG A 33 -4.42 8.04 -2.94
C ARG A 33 -3.92 8.26 -4.37
N VAL A 34 -2.71 7.80 -4.64
CA VAL A 34 -2.10 7.80 -5.97
C VAL A 34 -1.66 6.39 -6.32
N GLU A 35 -2.27 5.79 -7.33
CA GLU A 35 -1.84 4.51 -7.88
C GLU A 35 -0.68 4.74 -8.84
N LEU A 36 0.50 4.22 -8.48
CA LEU A 36 1.72 4.36 -9.28
C LEU A 36 1.85 3.24 -10.32
N LEU A 37 1.32 2.06 -10.00
CA LEU A 37 1.42 0.88 -10.84
C LEU A 37 0.30 -0.11 -10.52
N ARG A 38 -0.22 -0.76 -11.57
CA ARG A 38 -1.14 -1.92 -11.47
C ARG A 38 -0.72 -2.96 -12.51
N ILE A 39 -0.53 -4.21 -12.07
CA ILE A 39 -0.18 -5.34 -12.92
C ILE A 39 -1.06 -6.54 -12.55
N GLY A 40 -1.53 -7.29 -13.56
CA GLY A 40 -2.26 -8.55 -13.40
C GLY A 40 -3.66 -8.59 -13.98
N GLY A 41 -4.30 -9.75 -13.88
CA GLY A 41 -5.40 -10.23 -14.71
C GLY A 41 -6.80 -9.62 -14.51
N ILE A 42 -7.00 -8.63 -13.62
CA ILE A 42 -8.33 -8.07 -13.37
C ILE A 42 -8.48 -6.69 -14.05
N LYS A 43 -8.02 -6.56 -15.28
CA LYS A 43 -8.00 -5.28 -16.02
C LYS A 43 -9.38 -4.62 -16.19
N ASN A 44 -10.47 -5.39 -16.18
CA ASN A 44 -11.84 -4.88 -16.39
C ASN A 44 -12.82 -5.40 -15.36
N SER A 45 -12.37 -5.80 -14.18
CA SER A 45 -13.30 -6.26 -13.15
C SER A 45 -14.03 -5.08 -12.53
N ARG A 46 -15.28 -5.32 -12.16
CA ARG A 46 -16.10 -4.37 -11.40
C ARG A 46 -15.38 -3.86 -10.14
N ALA A 47 -14.47 -4.67 -9.57
CA ALA A 47 -13.62 -4.31 -8.45
C ALA A 47 -12.61 -3.21 -8.77
N ALA A 48 -11.96 -3.23 -9.95
CA ALA A 48 -11.01 -2.21 -10.36
C ALA A 48 -11.67 -0.83 -10.53
N VAL A 49 -12.89 -0.81 -11.10
CA VAL A 49 -13.67 0.43 -11.27
C VAL A 49 -14.14 0.97 -9.92
N CYS A 50 -14.64 0.09 -9.03
CA CYS A 50 -15.04 0.49 -7.67
C CYS A 50 -13.88 1.06 -6.86
N GLU A 51 -12.66 0.55 -7.08
CA GLU A 51 -11.48 0.99 -6.35
C GLU A 51 -11.02 2.38 -6.73
N ALA A 52 -11.09 2.74 -8.02
CA ALA A 52 -10.71 4.08 -8.49
C ALA A 52 -11.55 5.20 -7.86
N ASN A 53 -12.79 4.91 -7.51
CA ASN A 53 -13.75 5.85 -6.93
C ASN A 53 -14.01 5.62 -5.43
N SER A 54 -13.26 4.75 -4.78
CA SER A 54 -13.46 4.47 -3.36
C SER A 54 -12.84 5.54 -2.48
N GLU A 55 -13.53 5.82 -1.35
CA GLU A 55 -12.99 6.68 -0.31
C GLU A 55 -11.64 6.15 0.21
N PRO A 56 -10.71 7.04 0.57
CA PRO A 56 -9.35 6.63 0.95
C PRO A 56 -9.33 5.57 2.06
N TYR A 57 -10.21 5.69 3.03
CA TYR A 57 -10.26 4.73 4.15
C TYR A 57 -10.81 3.34 3.76
N ALA A 58 -11.57 3.23 2.69
CA ALA A 58 -12.01 1.94 2.17
C ALA A 58 -10.85 1.10 1.59
N MET A 59 -9.71 1.76 1.28
CA MET A 59 -8.59 1.16 0.58
C MET A 59 -7.54 0.59 1.54
N ARG A 60 -7.29 -0.73 1.48
CA ARG A 60 -6.30 -1.41 2.34
C ARG A 60 -4.89 -0.86 2.16
N THR A 61 -4.53 -0.50 0.92
CA THR A 61 -3.25 0.14 0.62
C THR A 61 -3.08 1.48 1.34
N VAL A 62 -4.14 2.28 1.45
CA VAL A 62 -4.12 3.53 2.21
C VAL A 62 -4.02 3.24 3.71
N ARG A 63 -4.82 2.31 4.25
CA ARG A 63 -4.74 1.92 5.67
C ARG A 63 -3.34 1.44 6.06
N ALA A 64 -2.69 0.66 5.17
CA ALA A 64 -1.32 0.20 5.37
C ALA A 64 -0.32 1.37 5.43
N ILE A 65 -0.50 2.43 4.64
CA ILE A 65 0.32 3.64 4.71
C ILE A 65 0.04 4.42 6.01
N LEU A 66 -1.23 4.68 6.31
CA LEU A 66 -1.64 5.48 7.47
C LEU A 66 -1.17 4.87 8.80
N ALA A 67 -1.03 3.54 8.87
CA ALA A 67 -0.55 2.86 10.07
C ALA A 67 0.88 3.29 10.47
N TRP A 68 1.68 3.79 9.55
CA TRP A 68 3.05 4.29 9.80
C TRP A 68 3.18 5.81 9.73
N TYR A 69 2.08 6.53 9.54
CA TYR A 69 2.13 7.98 9.64
C TYR A 69 2.47 8.43 11.05
N ASN A 70 3.32 9.45 11.16
CA ASN A 70 3.50 10.15 12.41
C ASN A 70 2.23 10.99 12.74
N PRO A 71 2.08 11.49 13.98
CA PRO A 71 0.88 12.22 14.37
C PRO A 71 0.56 13.41 13.46
N ALA A 72 1.56 14.17 13.01
CA ALA A 72 1.35 15.35 12.17
C ALA A 72 0.85 14.97 10.76
N GLN A 73 1.40 13.90 10.18
CA GLN A 73 0.96 13.35 8.89
C GLN A 73 -0.48 12.82 8.96
N LEU A 74 -0.80 12.09 10.05
CA LEU A 74 -2.14 11.55 10.26
C LEU A 74 -3.15 12.68 10.48
N ASP A 75 -2.80 13.71 11.25
CA ASP A 75 -3.66 14.87 11.48
C ASP A 75 -3.91 15.66 10.18
N PHE A 76 -2.88 15.79 9.33
CA PHE A 76 -3.06 16.39 8.01
C PHE A 76 -4.03 15.55 7.16
N PHE A 77 -3.87 14.22 7.16
CA PHE A 77 -4.74 13.33 6.41
C PHE A 77 -6.21 13.41 6.89
N ILE A 78 -6.43 13.40 8.21
CA ILE A 78 -7.77 13.53 8.83
C ILE A 78 -8.39 14.91 8.52
N ARG A 79 -7.64 16.00 8.61
CA ARG A 79 -8.16 17.32 8.25
C ARG A 79 -8.64 17.40 6.79
N ARG A 80 -8.00 16.64 5.91
CA ARG A 80 -8.34 16.66 4.48
C ARG A 80 -9.48 15.74 4.11
N ASN A 81 -9.60 14.58 4.76
CA ASN A 81 -10.53 13.51 4.37
C ASN A 81 -11.62 13.25 5.41
N GLY A 82 -11.58 13.90 6.57
CA GLY A 82 -12.43 13.57 7.71
C GLY A 82 -11.95 12.30 8.44
N LEU A 83 -12.78 11.80 9.32
CA LEU A 83 -12.65 10.46 9.92
C LEU A 83 -13.31 9.42 9.00
N PRO A 84 -12.92 8.13 9.11
CA PRO A 84 -13.54 7.08 8.31
C PRO A 84 -15.02 6.94 8.65
N SER A 85 -15.85 6.76 7.63
CA SER A 85 -17.27 6.45 7.82
C SER A 85 -17.46 5.00 8.28
N GLN A 86 -18.63 4.71 8.84
CA GLN A 86 -19.06 3.35 9.18
C GLN A 86 -19.07 2.43 7.95
N GLU A 87 -19.37 2.97 6.78
CA GLU A 87 -19.36 2.20 5.53
C GLU A 87 -17.97 1.85 5.05
N ASP A 88 -17.01 2.81 5.16
CA ASP A 88 -15.64 2.63 4.67
C ASP A 88 -14.80 1.77 5.60
N TRP A 89 -14.94 1.97 6.92
CA TRP A 89 -14.17 1.26 7.94
C TRP A 89 -14.95 1.08 9.24
N PRO A 90 -15.88 0.09 9.30
CA PRO A 90 -16.74 -0.12 10.47
C PRO A 90 -15.98 -0.25 11.81
N GLU A 91 -14.83 -0.91 11.78
CA GLU A 91 -14.02 -1.17 12.97
C GLU A 91 -13.40 0.10 13.59
N ALA A 92 -13.21 1.15 12.79
CA ALA A 92 -12.73 2.45 13.27
C ALA A 92 -13.81 3.26 14.00
N ASN A 93 -15.08 2.86 13.86
CA ASN A 93 -16.22 3.40 14.60
C ASN A 93 -16.38 4.93 14.54
N GLU A 94 -16.11 5.51 13.38
CA GLU A 94 -16.28 6.95 13.05
C GLU A 94 -15.62 7.93 14.04
N ASN A 95 -14.63 7.48 14.80
CA ASN A 95 -13.94 8.32 15.75
C ASN A 95 -12.43 8.12 15.75
N ARG A 96 -11.72 9.12 16.27
CA ARG A 96 -10.25 9.13 16.30
C ARG A 96 -9.66 7.98 17.11
N ALA A 97 -10.24 7.65 18.25
CA ALA A 97 -9.72 6.58 19.11
C ALA A 97 -9.86 5.21 18.42
N GLY A 98 -10.98 4.95 17.76
CA GLY A 98 -11.19 3.77 16.94
C GLY A 98 -10.18 3.70 15.77
N LEU A 99 -10.01 4.79 15.04
CA LEU A 99 -9.01 4.87 13.97
C LEU A 99 -7.59 4.53 14.48
N LEU A 100 -7.15 5.14 15.58
CA LEU A 100 -5.83 4.89 16.15
C LEU A 100 -5.65 3.44 16.61
N ARG A 101 -6.70 2.83 17.22
CA ARG A 101 -6.70 1.41 17.60
C ARG A 101 -6.49 0.51 16.38
N GLU A 102 -7.24 0.74 15.30
CA GLU A 102 -7.15 -0.06 14.08
C GLU A 102 -5.80 0.13 13.37
N LEU A 103 -5.28 1.36 13.29
CA LEU A 103 -3.95 1.63 12.73
C LEU A 103 -2.84 0.94 13.54
N LYS A 104 -2.95 0.93 14.88
CA LYS A 104 -2.05 0.19 15.75
C LYS A 104 -2.08 -1.31 15.45
N ALA A 105 -3.27 -1.89 15.35
CA ALA A 105 -3.44 -3.31 15.03
C ALA A 105 -2.88 -3.68 13.66
N ILE A 106 -2.98 -2.79 12.65
CA ILE A 106 -2.35 -2.96 11.32
C ILE A 106 -0.83 -2.94 11.46
N ARG A 107 -0.27 -2.01 12.23
CA ARG A 107 1.18 -1.92 12.48
C ARG A 107 1.73 -3.18 13.14
N GLU A 108 1.04 -3.68 14.17
CA GLU A 108 1.43 -4.91 14.88
C GLU A 108 1.42 -6.15 13.97
N ARG A 109 0.49 -6.21 13.01
CA ARG A 109 0.42 -7.30 12.02
C ARG A 109 1.37 -7.12 10.84
N GLY A 110 1.93 -5.93 10.64
CA GLY A 110 2.75 -5.59 9.48
C GLY A 110 1.98 -5.34 8.19
N GLY A 111 0.65 -5.14 8.27
CA GLY A 111 -0.20 -4.87 7.11
C GLY A 111 -1.68 -5.20 7.31
N CYS A 112 -2.43 -5.14 6.22
CA CYS A 112 -3.87 -5.40 6.17
C CYS A 112 -4.16 -6.67 5.36
N CYS A 113 -5.13 -7.45 5.81
CA CYS A 113 -5.66 -8.57 5.04
C CYS A 113 -7.15 -8.73 5.35
N ASP A 114 -8.00 -8.44 4.38
CA ASP A 114 -9.44 -8.43 4.55
C ASP A 114 -10.17 -9.20 3.45
N ILE A 115 -11.33 -9.75 3.82
CA ILE A 115 -12.24 -10.44 2.91
C ILE A 115 -13.41 -9.52 2.58
N HIS A 116 -13.56 -9.19 1.29
CA HIS A 116 -14.70 -8.46 0.77
C HIS A 116 -15.77 -9.43 0.25
N LEU A 117 -16.63 -9.93 1.11
CA LEU A 117 -17.68 -10.88 0.73
C LEU A 117 -18.59 -10.32 -0.38
N LYS A 118 -19.05 -9.07 -0.26
CA LYS A 118 -19.90 -8.42 -1.27
C LYS A 118 -19.24 -8.30 -2.66
N ARG A 119 -17.92 -8.27 -2.72
CA ARG A 119 -17.14 -8.17 -3.98
C ARG A 119 -16.57 -9.51 -4.43
N GLY A 120 -16.70 -10.56 -3.63
CA GLY A 120 -16.13 -11.88 -3.92
C GLY A 120 -14.59 -11.86 -4.03
N MET A 121 -13.92 -11.00 -3.27
CA MET A 121 -12.47 -10.77 -3.35
C MET A 121 -11.84 -10.68 -1.97
N THR A 122 -10.55 -11.01 -1.91
CA THR A 122 -9.67 -10.66 -0.79
C THR A 122 -8.77 -9.50 -1.19
N ALA A 123 -8.46 -8.65 -0.23
CA ALA A 123 -7.53 -7.55 -0.38
C ALA A 123 -6.44 -7.65 0.68
N THR A 124 -5.20 -7.70 0.25
CA THR A 124 -4.01 -7.73 1.11
C THR A 124 -3.15 -6.53 0.79
N ALA A 125 -2.61 -5.83 1.80
CA ALA A 125 -1.73 -4.69 1.61
C ALA A 125 -0.67 -4.64 2.70
N VAL A 126 0.55 -4.27 2.31
CA VAL A 126 1.69 -4.07 3.22
C VAL A 126 2.37 -2.74 2.93
N PRO A 127 2.97 -2.07 3.93
CA PRO A 127 3.73 -0.84 3.71
C PRO A 127 5.08 -1.13 3.06
N ILE A 128 5.62 -0.15 2.36
CA ILE A 128 7.03 -0.07 1.96
C ILE A 128 7.69 0.90 2.95
N LEU A 129 8.50 0.36 3.86
CA LEU A 129 9.13 1.12 4.93
C LEU A 129 10.60 1.34 4.61
N LEU A 130 11.02 2.59 4.63
CA LEU A 130 12.41 3.01 4.57
C LEU A 130 13.01 3.05 5.97
N THR A 131 14.31 3.32 6.07
CA THR A 131 15.01 3.49 7.35
C THR A 131 14.29 4.51 8.24
N GLY A 132 14.17 4.19 9.53
CA GLY A 132 13.46 5.05 10.50
C GLY A 132 11.94 4.97 10.42
N ASP A 133 11.40 3.87 9.89
CA ASP A 133 9.95 3.63 9.74
C ASP A 133 9.22 4.66 8.86
N GLU A 134 9.95 5.35 7.99
CA GLU A 134 9.36 6.24 7.01
C GLU A 134 8.59 5.42 5.95
N VAL A 135 7.30 5.66 5.79
CA VAL A 135 6.49 4.97 4.80
C VAL A 135 6.57 5.67 3.44
N ALA A 136 7.13 4.98 2.44
CA ALA A 136 7.25 5.48 1.07
C ALA A 136 6.02 5.17 0.21
N GLY A 137 5.27 4.14 0.59
CA GLY A 137 4.08 3.69 -0.12
C GLY A 137 3.57 2.36 0.41
N SER A 138 2.76 1.67 -0.37
CA SER A 138 2.29 0.31 -0.05
C SER A 138 2.18 -0.56 -1.30
N LEU A 139 2.39 -1.85 -1.13
CA LEU A 139 2.02 -2.89 -2.09
C LEU A 139 0.67 -3.47 -1.70
N GLY A 140 -0.18 -3.70 -2.69
CA GLY A 140 -1.47 -4.36 -2.53
C GLY A 140 -1.64 -5.53 -3.49
N CYS A 141 -2.45 -6.51 -3.09
CA CYS A 141 -2.88 -7.62 -3.93
C CYS A 141 -4.39 -7.83 -3.78
N TYR A 142 -5.06 -7.96 -4.90
CA TYR A 142 -6.45 -8.39 -4.99
C TYR A 142 -6.53 -9.78 -5.58
N SER A 143 -7.24 -10.67 -4.90
CA SER A 143 -7.43 -12.06 -5.31
C SER A 143 -8.92 -12.40 -5.31
N PRO A 144 -9.44 -13.13 -6.33
CA PRO A 144 -10.80 -13.65 -6.28
C PRO A 144 -10.99 -14.58 -5.08
N LEU A 145 -12.07 -14.39 -4.30
CA LEU A 145 -12.33 -15.16 -3.08
C LEU A 145 -12.35 -16.67 -3.34
N ARG A 146 -12.93 -17.09 -4.47
CA ARG A 146 -13.00 -18.51 -4.88
C ARG A 146 -11.63 -19.19 -5.05
N ASN A 147 -10.56 -18.38 -5.20
CA ASN A 147 -9.19 -18.87 -5.42
C ASN A 147 -8.31 -18.66 -4.18
N THR A 148 -8.88 -18.20 -3.07
CA THR A 148 -8.10 -17.76 -1.92
C THR A 148 -8.58 -18.47 -0.65
N ASP A 149 -7.81 -19.47 -0.23
CA ASP A 149 -7.89 -20.02 1.11
C ASP A 149 -6.93 -19.30 2.07
N ARG A 150 -6.92 -19.66 3.35
CA ARG A 150 -6.05 -19.06 4.37
C ARG A 150 -4.57 -19.25 4.07
N ILE A 151 -4.18 -20.39 3.47
CA ILE A 151 -2.77 -20.69 3.15
C ILE A 151 -2.30 -19.76 2.04
N ARG A 152 -3.08 -19.64 0.96
CA ARG A 152 -2.77 -18.74 -0.15
C ARG A 152 -2.76 -17.27 0.30
N GLN A 153 -3.70 -16.88 1.14
CA GLN A 153 -3.76 -15.52 1.68
C GLN A 153 -2.51 -15.18 2.49
N LYS A 154 -2.05 -16.10 3.36
CA LYS A 154 -0.80 -15.97 4.10
C LYS A 154 0.41 -15.92 3.15
N GLY A 155 0.43 -16.75 2.12
CA GLY A 155 1.47 -16.75 1.09
C GLY A 155 1.58 -15.41 0.36
N ILE A 156 0.44 -14.83 -0.06
CA ILE A 156 0.38 -13.51 -0.69
C ILE A 156 0.90 -12.43 0.27
N PHE A 157 0.51 -12.48 1.54
CA PHE A 157 0.96 -11.51 2.54
C PHE A 157 2.49 -11.53 2.71
N LEU A 158 3.08 -12.72 2.86
CA LEU A 158 4.53 -12.90 2.98
C LEU A 158 5.27 -12.47 1.70
N LEU A 159 4.74 -12.79 0.53
CA LEU A 159 5.29 -12.36 -0.75
C LEU A 159 5.33 -10.83 -0.86
N LEU A 160 4.24 -10.15 -0.49
CA LEU A 160 4.18 -8.69 -0.49
C LEU A 160 5.20 -8.09 0.49
N GLN A 161 5.36 -8.67 1.69
CA GLN A 161 6.34 -8.21 2.67
C GLN A 161 7.77 -8.36 2.15
N GLU A 162 8.10 -9.48 1.51
CA GLU A 162 9.40 -9.70 0.89
C GLU A 162 9.68 -8.69 -0.22
N MET A 163 8.73 -8.48 -1.13
CA MET A 163 8.84 -7.49 -2.20
C MET A 163 8.99 -6.06 -1.66
N ALA A 164 8.18 -5.67 -0.67
CA ALA A 164 8.25 -4.36 -0.04
C ALA A 164 9.63 -4.11 0.58
N SER A 165 10.18 -5.12 1.27
CA SER A 165 11.53 -5.04 1.86
C SER A 165 12.63 -4.91 0.80
N LYS A 166 12.53 -5.64 -0.32
CA LYS A 166 13.48 -5.53 -1.44
C LYS A 166 13.43 -4.15 -2.10
N ILE A 167 12.22 -3.62 -2.32
CA ILE A 167 12.01 -2.29 -2.90
C ILE A 167 12.60 -1.22 -1.98
N ALA A 168 12.34 -1.29 -0.68
CA ALA A 168 12.85 -0.35 0.32
C ALA A 168 14.39 -0.29 0.29
N ARG A 169 15.06 -1.45 0.44
CA ARG A 169 16.53 -1.54 0.38
C ARG A 169 17.11 -0.97 -0.93
N SER A 170 16.49 -1.29 -2.06
CA SER A 170 16.96 -0.80 -3.36
C SER A 170 16.75 0.72 -3.53
N ALA A 171 15.69 1.28 -2.94
CA ALA A 171 15.43 2.71 -2.96
C ALA A 171 16.47 3.49 -2.14
N GLU A 172 16.87 2.96 -0.98
CA GLU A 172 17.87 3.56 -0.08
C GLU A 172 19.28 3.51 -0.68
N THR A 173 19.72 2.36 -1.19
CA THR A 173 21.03 2.19 -1.80
C THR A 173 21.24 3.18 -2.95
N ARG A 174 20.25 3.39 -3.79
CA ARG A 174 20.33 4.34 -4.91
C ARG A 174 20.21 5.81 -4.48
N SER A 175 19.66 6.08 -3.30
CA SER A 175 19.63 7.43 -2.73
C SER A 175 21.00 7.86 -2.22
N SER A 176 21.75 6.92 -1.65
CA SER A 176 23.10 7.15 -1.11
C SER A 176 24.18 7.25 -2.20
N ALA A 177 23.90 6.79 -3.41
CA ALA A 177 24.83 6.74 -4.53
C ALA A 177 24.81 7.97 -5.46
N LYS A 178 24.19 9.12 -5.08
CA LYS A 178 24.31 10.36 -5.84
C LYS A 178 25.72 10.96 -5.61
N PRO A 179 26.57 11.05 -6.65
CA PRO A 179 27.88 11.68 -6.51
C PRO A 179 27.70 13.17 -6.24
N GLY A 180 28.51 13.67 -5.32
CA GLY A 180 28.67 15.10 -5.08
C GLY A 180 29.02 15.79 -6.38
N THR A 181 28.36 16.87 -6.68
CA THR A 181 28.68 17.82 -7.72
C THR A 181 30.13 18.24 -7.54
N GLU A 182 30.99 17.90 -8.51
CA GLU A 182 32.30 18.49 -8.66
C GLU A 182 32.14 20.00 -8.73
N THR A 183 32.58 20.68 -7.69
CA THR A 183 32.91 22.10 -7.76
C THR A 183 34.09 22.25 -8.69
N GLY A 184 33.80 22.56 -9.94
CA GLY A 184 34.83 23.00 -10.90
C GLY A 184 35.53 24.24 -10.39
N ASN A 185 36.75 24.05 -9.96
CA ASN A 185 37.72 25.10 -9.75
C ASN A 185 38.14 25.65 -11.12
N GLN A 186 37.77 26.90 -11.40
CA GLN A 186 38.42 27.67 -12.46
C GLN A 186 39.28 28.75 -11.82
N GLY A 187 40.57 28.54 -11.91
CA GLY A 187 41.57 29.57 -11.73
C GLY A 187 41.59 30.55 -12.92
#